data_4243b22f2470eb4e5f7451a83a58b9d2
#
_entry.id   4243b22f2470eb4e5f7451a83a58b9d2
#
_cell.length_a   1.000
_cell.length_b   1.000
_cell.length_c   1.000
_cell.angle_alpha   90.00
_cell.angle_beta   90.00
_cell.angle_gamma   90.00
#
_symmetry.space_group_name_H-M   'P 1'
#
loop_
_entity.id
_entity.type
_entity.pdbx_description
1 polymer ?
#
loop_
_entity_poly.entity_id
_entity_poly.type
_entity_poly.pdbx_seq_one_letter_code
_entity_poly.pdbx_strand_id
1 'polypeptide(L)'
;MDTRIADRPAFRLVGHAARVPLIHHGANPHIQAHIASLPDDEHARLKALGDTQPRGLLQVSADVDPDYAEGSELTYLHGVAVSEGTSVPEGLGTIEVPAGSWAVFRTTGPYPSALQSTWAATATEWFPSNPWRLREGPSIVAIVDRADDFSTATTELWLPVEGD
;
A
#
# COMPACT_ATOMS: atom_id res chain seq x y z
N MET A 1 -9.96 -0.91 15.20
CA MET A 1 -9.70 -0.96 13.75
C MET A 1 -11.00 -0.61 13.02
N ASP A 2 -10.97 0.45 12.26
CA ASP A 2 -12.14 0.90 11.49
C ASP A 2 -12.06 0.33 10.08
N THR A 3 -13.14 -0.26 9.61
CA THR A 3 -13.18 -0.91 8.29
C THR A 3 -14.31 -0.32 7.45
N ARG A 4 -14.01 -0.07 6.16
CA ARG A 4 -15.03 0.33 5.19
C ARG A 4 -14.78 -0.33 3.85
N ILE A 5 -15.82 -0.39 3.03
CA ILE A 5 -15.71 -0.82 1.63
C ILE A 5 -15.76 0.44 0.76
N ALA A 6 -14.79 0.57 -0.13
CA ALA A 6 -14.72 1.68 -1.05
C ALA A 6 -14.71 1.16 -2.49
N ASP A 7 -15.62 1.67 -3.32
CA ASP A 7 -15.63 1.38 -4.75
C ASP A 7 -14.83 2.46 -5.46
N ARG A 8 -13.87 2.05 -6.29
CA ARG A 8 -13.00 3.00 -7.01
C ARG A 8 -13.06 2.76 -8.51
N PRO A 9 -13.02 3.83 -9.31
CA PRO A 9 -12.77 3.68 -10.74
C PRO A 9 -11.36 3.17 -10.99
N ALA A 10 -11.06 2.76 -12.21
CA ALA A 10 -9.69 2.42 -12.58
C ALA A 10 -8.76 3.61 -12.34
N PHE A 11 -7.55 3.33 -11.85
CA PHE A 11 -6.54 4.35 -11.59
C PHE A 11 -5.15 3.74 -11.78
N ARG A 12 -4.12 4.55 -11.66
CA ARG A 12 -2.73 4.08 -11.75
C ARG A 12 -1.96 4.44 -10.50
N LEU A 13 -1.04 3.55 -10.14
CA LEU A 13 -0.06 3.80 -9.09
C LEU A 13 1.26 4.12 -9.78
N VAL A 14 1.84 5.26 -9.43
CA VAL A 14 3.01 5.80 -10.11
C VAL A 14 4.09 6.11 -9.09
N GLY A 15 5.33 5.67 -9.34
CA GLY A 15 6.42 5.94 -8.43
C GLY A 15 7.67 5.15 -8.76
N HIS A 16 8.48 4.92 -7.73
CA HIS A 16 9.74 4.18 -7.84
C HIS A 16 9.55 2.76 -7.33
N ALA A 17 9.75 1.79 -8.23
CA ALA A 17 9.56 0.37 -7.93
C ALA A 17 10.91 -0.32 -7.71
N ALA A 18 10.90 -1.33 -6.84
CA ALA A 18 12.05 -2.19 -6.61
C ALA A 18 11.57 -3.60 -6.26
N ARG A 19 12.40 -4.61 -6.59
CA ARG A 19 12.17 -5.97 -6.12
C ARG A 19 12.81 -6.11 -4.75
N VAL A 20 12.04 -6.55 -3.77
CA VAL A 20 12.50 -6.68 -2.37
C VAL A 20 12.06 -8.02 -1.80
N PRO A 21 12.81 -8.59 -0.85
CA PRO A 21 12.37 -9.81 -0.18
C PRO A 21 11.26 -9.53 0.82
N LEU A 22 10.35 -10.50 0.96
CA LEU A 22 9.29 -10.44 1.95
C LEU A 22 9.87 -10.72 3.34
N ILE A 23 9.57 -9.84 4.28
CA ILE A 23 9.96 -9.99 5.68
C ILE A 23 8.68 -10.05 6.53
N HIS A 24 8.52 -11.14 7.30
CA HIS A 24 7.29 -11.38 8.07
C HIS A 24 7.15 -10.48 9.30
N HIS A 25 8.26 -10.16 9.95
CA HIS A 25 8.25 -9.42 11.22
C HIS A 25 9.18 -8.24 11.21
N GLY A 26 8.72 -7.14 11.77
CA GLY A 26 9.48 -5.91 11.91
C GLY A 26 9.57 -5.12 10.61
N ALA A 27 10.37 -4.08 10.63
CA ALA A 27 10.58 -3.23 9.46
C ALA A 27 11.41 -3.96 8.41
N ASN A 28 11.04 -3.80 7.14
CA ASN A 28 11.79 -4.38 6.02
C ASN A 28 12.95 -3.44 5.67
N PRO A 29 14.20 -3.83 5.93
CA PRO A 29 15.35 -2.95 5.69
C PRO A 29 15.55 -2.64 4.19
N HIS A 30 15.10 -3.52 3.31
CA HIS A 30 15.22 -3.29 1.86
C HIS A 30 14.25 -2.21 1.41
N ILE A 31 13.02 -2.19 1.96
CA ILE A 31 12.05 -1.14 1.70
C ILE A 31 12.56 0.19 2.27
N GLN A 32 13.06 0.18 3.51
CA GLN A 32 13.62 1.39 4.13
C GLN A 32 14.78 1.97 3.33
N ALA A 33 15.68 1.11 2.85
CA ALA A 33 16.81 1.55 2.03
C ALA A 33 16.35 2.14 0.70
N HIS A 34 15.33 1.54 0.08
CA HIS A 34 14.76 2.04 -1.16
C HIS A 34 14.17 3.44 -0.98
N ILE A 35 13.36 3.64 0.06
CA ILE A 35 12.78 4.94 0.37
C ILE A 35 13.87 5.97 0.68
N ALA A 36 14.86 5.58 1.48
CA ALA A 36 15.96 6.47 1.87
C ALA A 36 16.88 6.84 0.71
N SER A 37 16.91 6.03 -0.36
CA SER A 37 17.70 6.33 -1.55
C SER A 37 17.13 7.47 -2.40
N LEU A 38 15.86 7.83 -2.16
CA LEU A 38 15.20 8.90 -2.89
C LEU A 38 15.45 10.25 -2.22
N PRO A 39 15.82 11.31 -2.99
CA PRO A 39 15.98 12.65 -2.43
C PRO A 39 14.67 13.19 -1.86
N ASP A 40 14.76 14.12 -0.91
CA ASP A 40 13.59 14.73 -0.28
C ASP A 40 12.68 15.43 -1.30
N ASP A 41 13.26 16.10 -2.29
CA ASP A 41 12.50 16.77 -3.35
C ASP A 41 11.74 15.77 -4.24
N GLU A 42 12.23 14.52 -4.36
CA GLU A 42 11.51 13.47 -5.08
C GLU A 42 10.23 13.05 -4.36
N HIS A 43 10.26 12.95 -3.03
CA HIS A 43 9.06 12.67 -2.26
C HIS A 43 8.02 13.79 -2.44
N ALA A 44 8.47 15.04 -2.44
CA ALA A 44 7.57 16.19 -2.66
C ALA A 44 6.99 16.20 -4.08
N ARG A 45 7.81 15.84 -5.07
CA ARG A 45 7.36 15.75 -6.47
C ARG A 45 6.28 14.69 -6.65
N LEU A 46 6.49 13.50 -6.07
CA LEU A 46 5.51 12.43 -6.10
C LEU A 46 4.20 12.86 -5.43
N LYS A 47 4.32 13.49 -4.26
CA LYS A 47 3.16 13.93 -3.50
C LYS A 47 2.32 14.94 -4.27
N ALA A 48 2.97 15.83 -5.03
CA ALA A 48 2.29 16.81 -5.88
C ALA A 48 1.62 16.17 -7.09
N LEU A 49 2.12 15.03 -7.56
CA LEU A 49 1.57 14.33 -8.72
C LEU A 49 0.27 13.58 -8.39
N GLY A 50 0.11 13.08 -7.17
CA GLY A 50 -1.06 12.31 -6.77
C GLY A 50 -2.35 13.13 -6.86
N ASP A 51 -3.37 12.63 -7.53
CA ASP A 51 -4.60 13.36 -7.79
C ASP A 51 -5.88 12.57 -7.47
N THR A 52 -5.77 11.38 -6.94
CA THR A 52 -6.93 10.57 -6.56
C THR A 52 -6.66 9.76 -5.28
N GLN A 53 -7.65 9.05 -4.81
CA GLN A 53 -7.53 8.20 -3.62
C GLN A 53 -6.94 6.84 -3.97
N PRO A 54 -6.15 6.21 -3.08
CA PRO A 54 -5.71 6.72 -1.76
C PRO A 54 -4.75 7.90 -1.92
N ARG A 55 -4.89 8.91 -1.08
CA ARG A 55 -4.11 10.15 -1.20
C ARG A 55 -2.78 10.06 -0.49
N GLY A 56 -1.83 10.89 -0.92
CA GLY A 56 -0.51 11.01 -0.32
C GLY A 56 0.47 9.97 -0.83
N LEU A 57 1.60 9.88 -0.15
CA LEU A 57 2.62 8.87 -0.47
C LEU A 57 2.16 7.50 -0.01
N LEU A 58 2.29 6.52 -0.89
CA LEU A 58 1.77 5.17 -0.71
C LEU A 58 2.90 4.16 -0.74
N GLN A 59 2.73 3.11 0.06
CA GLN A 59 3.56 1.90 0.02
C GLN A 59 2.75 0.81 -0.66
N VAL A 60 3.21 0.35 -1.81
CA VAL A 60 2.47 -0.59 -2.64
C VAL A 60 3.24 -1.90 -2.73
N SER A 61 2.56 -3.02 -2.46
CA SER A 61 3.11 -4.36 -2.63
C SER A 61 2.34 -5.08 -3.72
N ALA A 62 3.06 -5.56 -4.73
CA ALA A 62 2.49 -6.29 -5.86
C ALA A 62 3.33 -7.53 -6.17
N ASP A 63 2.77 -8.46 -6.92
CA ASP A 63 3.44 -9.70 -7.30
C ASP A 63 3.96 -10.48 -6.08
N VAL A 64 3.17 -10.49 -5.02
CA VAL A 64 3.52 -11.18 -3.78
C VAL A 64 3.31 -12.67 -3.94
N ASP A 65 4.25 -13.47 -3.40
CA ASP A 65 4.14 -14.93 -3.42
C ASP A 65 2.81 -15.37 -2.78
N PRO A 66 2.01 -16.23 -3.44
CA PRO A 66 0.72 -16.67 -2.89
C PRO A 66 0.84 -17.37 -1.54
N ASP A 67 1.99 -18.01 -1.27
CA ASP A 67 2.24 -18.70 -0.01
C ASP A 67 2.87 -17.78 1.04
N TYR A 68 3.17 -16.53 0.72
CA TYR A 68 3.81 -15.58 1.62
C TYR A 68 5.12 -16.10 2.23
N ALA A 69 5.91 -16.79 1.42
CA ALA A 69 7.16 -17.37 1.90
C ALA A 69 8.17 -16.29 2.26
N GLU A 70 8.78 -16.41 3.46
CA GLU A 70 9.85 -15.52 3.92
C GLU A 70 11.01 -15.55 2.92
N GLY A 71 11.48 -14.36 2.51
CA GLY A 71 12.57 -14.25 1.56
C GLY A 71 12.16 -14.31 0.09
N SER A 72 10.91 -14.66 -0.22
CA SER A 72 10.40 -14.56 -1.60
C SER A 72 10.34 -13.09 -2.02
N GLU A 73 10.56 -12.83 -3.30
CA GLU A 73 10.58 -11.44 -3.78
C GLU A 73 9.19 -10.93 -4.13
N LEU A 74 8.98 -9.65 -3.87
CA LEU A 74 7.77 -8.92 -4.29
C LEU A 74 8.19 -7.62 -4.98
N THR A 75 7.25 -7.01 -5.71
CA THR A 75 7.43 -5.67 -6.24
C THR A 75 6.92 -4.68 -5.21
N TYR A 76 7.81 -3.79 -4.76
CA TYR A 76 7.47 -2.68 -3.89
C TYR A 76 7.53 -1.38 -4.69
N LEU A 77 6.48 -0.57 -4.61
CA LEU A 77 6.44 0.73 -5.26
C LEU A 77 6.18 1.81 -4.22
N HIS A 78 7.06 2.81 -4.16
CA HIS A 78 6.89 4.01 -3.36
C HIS A 78 6.38 5.11 -4.28
N GLY A 79 5.14 5.54 -4.09
CA GLY A 79 4.55 6.44 -5.04
C GLY A 79 3.19 6.99 -4.63
N VAL A 80 2.40 7.30 -5.62
CA VAL A 80 1.08 7.94 -5.45
C VAL A 80 0.05 7.34 -6.40
N ALA A 81 -1.21 7.60 -6.09
CA ALA A 81 -2.32 7.23 -6.97
C ALA A 81 -2.67 8.41 -7.88
N VAL A 82 -2.81 8.12 -9.17
CA VAL A 82 -3.22 9.10 -10.16
C VAL A 82 -4.41 8.58 -10.95
N SER A 83 -5.26 9.48 -11.41
CA SER A 83 -6.38 9.12 -12.25
C SER A 83 -5.89 8.65 -13.62
N GLU A 84 -6.70 7.85 -14.30
CA GLU A 84 -6.33 7.16 -15.54
C GLU A 84 -5.84 8.08 -16.64
N GLY A 85 -6.39 9.30 -16.70
CA GLY A 85 -6.01 10.28 -17.73
C GLY A 85 -4.81 11.15 -17.40
N THR A 86 -4.21 10.99 -16.24
CA THR A 86 -3.09 11.83 -15.80
C THR A 86 -1.80 11.40 -16.49
N SER A 87 -1.06 12.38 -17.01
CA SER A 87 0.26 12.13 -17.64
C SER A 87 1.28 11.69 -16.60
N VAL A 88 2.06 10.67 -16.94
CA VAL A 88 3.09 10.13 -16.06
C VAL A 88 4.46 10.61 -16.52
N PRO A 89 5.25 11.28 -15.64
CA PRO A 89 6.60 11.67 -15.99
C PRO A 89 7.49 10.50 -16.34
N GLU A 90 8.45 10.73 -17.21
CA GLU A 90 9.46 9.71 -17.56
C GLU A 90 10.26 9.29 -16.34
N GLY A 91 10.70 8.04 -16.33
CA GLY A 91 11.52 7.48 -15.26
C GLY A 91 10.74 6.91 -14.08
N LEU A 92 9.41 7.04 -14.07
CA LEU A 92 8.58 6.47 -13.03
C LEU A 92 7.93 5.17 -13.50
N GLY A 93 7.85 4.20 -12.57
CA GLY A 93 7.11 2.97 -12.81
C GLY A 93 5.60 3.19 -12.65
N THR A 94 4.82 2.33 -13.27
CA THR A 94 3.36 2.41 -13.24
C THR A 94 2.77 1.03 -13.00
N ILE A 95 1.75 0.99 -12.12
CA ILE A 95 0.92 -0.20 -11.93
C ILE A 95 -0.51 0.18 -12.30
N GLU A 96 -1.07 -0.50 -13.30
CA GLU A 96 -2.46 -0.30 -13.68
C GLU A 96 -3.38 -1.00 -12.69
N VAL A 97 -4.38 -0.29 -12.20
CA VAL A 97 -5.34 -0.82 -11.23
C VAL A 97 -6.74 -0.74 -11.84
N PRO A 98 -7.38 -1.88 -12.09
CA PRO A 98 -8.73 -1.88 -12.66
C PRO A 98 -9.76 -1.38 -11.64
N ALA A 99 -10.90 -0.92 -12.13
CA ALA A 99 -12.02 -0.52 -11.28
C ALA A 99 -12.46 -1.69 -10.41
N GLY A 100 -12.84 -1.41 -9.18
CA GLY A 100 -13.33 -2.43 -8.28
C GLY A 100 -13.45 -1.95 -6.85
N SER A 101 -13.79 -2.89 -5.98
CA SER A 101 -14.00 -2.62 -4.57
C SER A 101 -12.73 -2.87 -3.75
N TRP A 102 -12.61 -2.14 -2.67
CA TRP A 102 -11.48 -2.22 -1.73
C TRP A 102 -12.01 -2.32 -0.31
N ALA A 103 -11.40 -3.16 0.48
CA ALA A 103 -11.59 -3.14 1.94
C ALA A 103 -10.50 -2.25 2.53
N VAL A 104 -10.89 -1.24 3.29
CA VAL A 104 -9.98 -0.25 3.85
C VAL A 104 -9.99 -0.39 5.36
N PHE A 105 -8.82 -0.67 5.93
CA PHE A 105 -8.64 -0.90 7.36
C PHE A 105 -7.80 0.23 7.93
N ARG A 106 -8.43 1.07 8.76
CA ARG A 106 -7.74 2.19 9.39
C ARG A 106 -7.36 1.84 10.81
N THR A 107 -6.09 2.08 11.15
CA THR A 107 -5.59 1.82 12.50
C THR A 107 -4.61 2.90 12.95
N THR A 108 -4.59 3.15 14.26
CA THR A 108 -3.66 4.09 14.88
C THR A 108 -2.91 3.36 15.99
N GLY A 109 -1.61 3.51 16.03
CA GLY A 109 -0.79 2.90 17.08
C GLY A 109 0.69 2.90 16.74
N PRO A 110 1.49 2.12 17.50
CA PRO A 110 2.92 2.00 17.23
C PRO A 110 3.18 1.54 15.79
N TYR A 111 4.13 2.17 15.12
CA TYR A 111 4.44 1.86 13.73
C TYR A 111 5.78 1.12 13.66
N PRO A 112 5.90 0.03 12.90
CA PRO A 112 4.89 -0.57 12.02
C PRO A 112 4.04 -1.66 12.68
N SER A 113 4.19 -1.93 13.97
CA SER A 113 3.56 -3.09 14.63
C SER A 113 2.03 -3.05 14.57
N ALA A 114 1.40 -1.88 14.74
CA ALA A 114 -0.05 -1.77 14.66
C ALA A 114 -0.57 -2.12 13.25
N LEU A 115 0.13 -1.66 12.21
CA LEU A 115 -0.20 -2.00 10.84
C LEU A 115 -0.05 -3.50 10.58
N GLN A 116 1.04 -4.10 11.06
CA GLN A 116 1.30 -5.53 10.88
C GLN A 116 0.25 -6.37 11.59
N SER A 117 -0.16 -5.97 12.80
CA SER A 117 -1.23 -6.65 13.54
C SER A 117 -2.57 -6.55 12.82
N THR A 118 -2.88 -5.38 12.26
CA THR A 118 -4.09 -5.19 11.46
C THR A 118 -4.07 -6.06 10.22
N TRP A 119 -2.96 -6.11 9.52
CA TRP A 119 -2.81 -6.92 8.31
C TRP A 119 -3.03 -8.41 8.62
N ALA A 120 -2.41 -8.91 9.69
CA ALA A 120 -2.62 -10.28 10.13
C ALA A 120 -4.08 -10.56 10.49
N ALA A 121 -4.74 -9.62 11.16
CA ALA A 121 -6.14 -9.75 11.56
C ALA A 121 -7.10 -9.81 10.35
N THR A 122 -6.75 -9.24 9.22
CA THR A 122 -7.58 -9.36 8.01
C THR A 122 -7.73 -10.82 7.59
N ALA A 123 -6.65 -11.59 7.62
CA ALA A 123 -6.65 -12.99 7.21
C ALA A 123 -7.30 -13.90 8.25
N THR A 124 -7.07 -13.64 9.54
CA THR A 124 -7.52 -14.54 10.62
C THR A 124 -8.91 -14.23 11.13
N GLU A 125 -9.38 -13.00 11.01
CA GLU A 125 -10.63 -12.54 11.61
C GLU A 125 -11.60 -11.93 10.60
N TRP A 126 -11.14 -10.98 9.78
CA TRP A 126 -12.06 -10.21 8.94
C TRP A 126 -12.58 -11.01 7.74
N PHE A 127 -11.70 -11.61 6.94
CA PHE A 127 -12.15 -12.38 5.77
C PHE A 127 -13.01 -13.57 6.16
N PRO A 128 -12.69 -14.34 7.22
CA PRO A 128 -13.58 -15.43 7.63
C PRO A 128 -14.96 -14.98 8.10
N SER A 129 -15.12 -13.72 8.52
CA SER A 129 -16.35 -13.19 9.11
C SER A 129 -17.17 -12.31 8.17
N ASN A 130 -16.71 -12.10 6.94
CA ASN A 130 -17.35 -11.18 6.00
C ASN A 130 -17.49 -11.83 4.62
N PRO A 131 -18.52 -11.43 3.82
CA PRO A 131 -18.77 -12.04 2.50
C PRO A 131 -17.90 -11.43 1.41
N TRP A 132 -16.64 -11.19 1.71
CA TRP A 132 -15.67 -10.62 0.78
C TRP A 132 -14.47 -11.54 0.66
N ARG A 133 -13.87 -11.57 -0.51
CA ARG A 133 -12.61 -12.29 -0.74
C ARG A 133 -11.62 -11.38 -1.45
N LEU A 134 -10.33 -11.68 -1.31
CA LEU A 134 -9.30 -10.97 -2.06
C LEU A 134 -9.46 -11.24 -3.54
N ARG A 135 -9.39 -10.17 -4.33
CA ARG A 135 -9.22 -10.27 -5.78
C ARG A 135 -7.77 -9.98 -6.13
N GLU A 136 -7.36 -10.36 -7.33
CA GLU A 136 -6.01 -10.08 -7.79
C GLU A 136 -5.77 -8.57 -7.87
N GLY A 137 -4.62 -8.12 -7.37
CA GLY A 137 -4.24 -6.73 -7.39
C GLY A 137 -3.24 -6.39 -6.30
N PRO A 138 -2.74 -5.15 -6.30
CA PRO A 138 -1.78 -4.72 -5.28
C PRO A 138 -2.43 -4.44 -3.94
N SER A 139 -1.66 -4.59 -2.87
CA SER A 139 -2.01 -4.10 -1.53
C SER A 139 -1.39 -2.71 -1.36
N ILE A 140 -2.14 -1.78 -0.79
CA ILE A 140 -1.71 -0.39 -0.65
C ILE A 140 -1.76 0.02 0.81
N VAL A 141 -0.69 0.64 1.29
CA VAL A 141 -0.66 1.26 2.62
C VAL A 141 -0.52 2.77 2.44
N ALA A 142 -1.49 3.50 3.00
CA ALA A 142 -1.46 4.96 3.05
C ALA A 142 -1.16 5.39 4.48
N ILE A 143 -0.17 6.26 4.68
CA ILE A 143 0.11 6.85 5.98
C ILE A 143 -0.66 8.16 6.06
N VAL A 144 -1.74 8.14 6.86
CA VAL A 144 -2.67 9.27 6.97
C VAL A 144 -2.11 10.35 7.88
N ASP A 145 -1.47 9.92 8.98
CA ASP A 145 -0.88 10.81 9.96
C ASP A 145 0.23 10.06 10.70
N ARG A 146 1.18 10.78 11.26
CA ARG A 146 2.29 10.16 11.98
C ARG A 146 2.94 11.12 12.98
N ALA A 147 3.57 10.56 13.99
CA ALA A 147 4.46 11.32 14.85
C ALA A 147 5.74 11.69 14.09
N ASP A 148 6.41 12.77 14.51
CA ASP A 148 7.62 13.27 13.85
C ASP A 148 8.73 12.22 13.79
N ASP A 149 8.85 11.40 14.82
CA ASP A 149 9.86 10.34 14.91
C ASP A 149 9.38 8.99 14.36
N PHE A 150 8.19 8.93 13.79
CA PHE A 150 7.58 7.70 13.26
C PHE A 150 7.33 6.61 14.32
N SER A 151 7.31 6.96 15.60
CA SER A 151 7.01 5.98 16.66
C SER A 151 5.56 5.52 16.62
N THR A 152 4.64 6.40 16.21
CA THR A 152 3.22 6.11 16.03
C THR A 152 2.74 6.63 14.69
N ALA A 153 1.70 6.00 14.14
CA ALA A 153 1.10 6.45 12.90
C ALA A 153 -0.36 6.01 12.82
N THR A 154 -1.13 6.77 12.04
CA THR A 154 -2.45 6.35 11.56
C THR A 154 -2.28 5.89 10.12
N THR A 155 -2.62 4.64 9.85
CA THR A 155 -2.46 4.04 8.53
C THR A 155 -3.79 3.53 8.01
N GLU A 156 -3.90 3.50 6.69
CA GLU A 156 -4.98 2.78 6.00
C GLU A 156 -4.37 1.69 5.14
N LEU A 157 -4.82 0.46 5.37
CA LEU A 157 -4.47 -0.68 4.53
C LEU A 157 -5.62 -0.90 3.55
N TRP A 158 -5.30 -0.83 2.27
CA TRP A 158 -6.25 -1.02 1.17
C TRP A 158 -6.00 -2.38 0.54
N LEU A 159 -6.96 -3.30 0.68
CA LEU A 159 -6.90 -4.62 0.06
C LEU A 159 -7.95 -4.73 -1.03
N PRO A 160 -7.59 -5.17 -2.24
CA PRO A 160 -8.57 -5.35 -3.31
C PRO A 160 -9.47 -6.53 -2.99
N VAL A 161 -10.78 -6.32 -3.06
CA VAL A 161 -11.77 -7.34 -2.70
C VAL A 161 -12.86 -7.45 -3.75
N GLU A 162 -13.54 -8.59 -3.73
CA GLU A 162 -14.74 -8.82 -4.51
C GLU A 162 -15.75 -9.60 -3.65
N GLY A 163 -17.03 -9.44 -3.95
CA GLY A 163 -18.08 -10.17 -3.25
C GLY A 163 -18.05 -11.66 -3.60
N ASP A 164 -18.44 -12.47 -2.63
CA ASP A 164 -18.62 -13.92 -2.86
C ASP A 164 -19.78 -14.22 -3.79
#